data_f7737b25d8473b6b6885dc0df0f5f01d
#
_entry.id   f7737b25d8473b6b6885dc0df0f5f01d
#
_cell.length_a   1.000
_cell.length_b   1.000
_cell.length_c   1.000
_cell.angle_alpha   90.00
_cell.angle_beta   90.00
_cell.angle_gamma   90.00
#
_symmetry.space_group_name_H-M   'P 1'
#
loop_
_entity.id
_entity.type
_entity.pdbx_description
1 polymer ?
#
loop_
_entity_poly.entity_id
_entity_poly.type
_entity_poly.pdbx_seq_one_letter_code
_entity_poly.pdbx_strand_id
1 'polypeptide(L)'
;YPICWYQDKAKLLTKGQVAAVSTDTGFSLVCRLDDKEALDKIRLIRQLSEKKHFTLFCDSLSQMSKLARVNNTGYRMAKSVTPGPYTFILEATKEVPRRLSHPSKKTIGLRVPSNKALHALLEKIGEPLVGTTVIMPGEEEPLSSAWEIQDRIGDQLAFILDDGTSVIGDTTVVDLSGDEPEVIREGLGSVSALGL
;
A
#
# COMPACT_ATOMS: atom_id res chain seq x y z
N TYR A 1 10.62 17.07 -3.24
CA TYR A 1 10.28 17.16 -4.66
C TYR A 1 9.29 18.31 -4.90
N PRO A 2 9.43 19.12 -5.99
CA PRO A 2 8.49 20.17 -6.32
C PRO A 2 7.14 19.60 -6.81
N ILE A 3 6.07 20.42 -6.74
CA ILE A 3 4.71 19.98 -7.12
C ILE A 3 4.65 19.44 -8.56
N CYS A 4 5.35 20.08 -9.50
CA CYS A 4 5.36 19.63 -10.90
C CYS A 4 5.96 18.23 -11.06
N TRP A 5 6.89 17.83 -10.19
CA TRP A 5 7.47 16.50 -10.22
C TRP A 5 6.40 15.43 -10.00
N TYR A 6 5.52 15.64 -9.00
CA TYR A 6 4.43 14.68 -8.70
C TYR A 6 3.43 14.58 -9.84
N GLN A 7 3.12 15.70 -10.49
CA GLN A 7 2.25 15.72 -11.66
C GLN A 7 2.86 14.91 -12.81
N ASP A 8 4.13 15.10 -13.08
CA ASP A 8 4.84 14.40 -14.14
C ASP A 8 4.94 12.90 -13.84
N LYS A 9 5.23 12.53 -12.59
CA LYS A 9 5.33 11.12 -12.20
C LYS A 9 3.98 10.42 -12.20
N ALA A 10 2.91 11.10 -11.79
CA ALA A 10 1.56 10.56 -11.90
C ALA A 10 1.21 10.18 -13.34
N LYS A 11 1.63 10.99 -14.31
CA LYS A 11 1.43 10.72 -15.74
C LYS A 11 2.22 9.51 -16.24
N LEU A 12 3.35 9.18 -15.59
CA LEU A 12 4.15 8.01 -15.97
C LEU A 12 3.55 6.69 -15.52
N LEU A 13 2.62 6.69 -14.54
CA LEU A 13 1.89 5.49 -14.14
C LEU A 13 0.74 5.22 -15.09
N THR A 14 1.06 5.05 -16.36
CA THR A 14 0.12 4.61 -17.39
C THR A 14 -0.04 3.10 -17.36
N LYS A 15 -0.89 2.56 -18.23
CA LYS A 15 -1.18 1.13 -18.28
C LYS A 15 0.10 0.28 -18.38
N GLY A 16 0.20 -0.71 -17.51
CA GLY A 16 1.32 -1.63 -17.45
C GLY A 16 2.54 -1.11 -16.70
N GLN A 17 2.50 0.12 -16.16
CA GLN A 17 3.64 0.72 -15.49
C GLN A 17 3.61 0.51 -13.97
N VAL A 18 4.79 0.28 -13.41
CA VAL A 18 5.03 0.04 -11.99
C VAL A 18 6.04 1.06 -11.47
N ALA A 19 5.87 1.51 -10.25
CA ALA A 19 6.84 2.38 -9.57
C ALA A 19 7.24 1.80 -8.23
N ALA A 20 8.37 2.25 -7.69
CA ALA A 20 8.74 2.00 -6.30
C ALA A 20 8.58 3.29 -5.52
N VAL A 21 8.01 3.19 -4.32
CA VAL A 21 7.75 4.36 -3.47
C VAL A 21 8.14 4.07 -2.02
N SER A 22 8.66 5.10 -1.34
CA SER A 22 8.90 5.05 0.10
C SER A 22 7.58 5.04 0.84
N THR A 23 7.48 4.15 1.82
CA THR A 23 6.38 4.11 2.79
C THR A 23 6.93 4.20 4.20
N ASP A 24 6.06 4.26 5.19
CA ASP A 24 6.46 4.27 6.60
C ASP A 24 6.94 2.90 7.13
N THR A 25 7.03 1.91 6.25
CA THR A 25 7.58 0.57 6.57
C THR A 25 8.64 0.11 5.58
N GLY A 26 9.11 1.00 4.70
CA GLY A 26 10.08 0.70 3.64
C GLY A 26 9.51 0.89 2.25
N PHE A 27 10.25 0.51 1.23
CA PHE A 27 9.82 0.65 -0.16
C PHE A 27 8.77 -0.38 -0.56
N SER A 28 7.81 0.07 -1.36
CA SER A 28 6.80 -0.80 -1.98
C SER A 28 6.79 -0.61 -3.50
N LEU A 29 6.52 -1.71 -4.22
CA LEU A 29 6.17 -1.65 -5.63
C LEU A 29 4.69 -1.34 -5.73
N VAL A 30 4.32 -0.37 -6.56
CA VAL A 30 2.94 0.10 -6.69
C VAL A 30 2.52 0.25 -8.14
N CYS A 31 1.22 0.14 -8.38
CA CYS A 31 0.59 0.40 -9.67
C CYS A 31 -0.81 0.98 -9.47
N ARG A 32 -1.45 1.39 -10.57
CA ARG A 32 -2.81 1.93 -10.55
C ARG A 32 -3.81 0.84 -10.13
N LEU A 33 -4.92 1.27 -9.55
CA LEU A 33 -5.94 0.39 -8.93
C LEU A 33 -6.49 -0.67 -9.88
N ASP A 34 -6.81 -0.29 -11.11
CA ASP A 34 -7.43 -1.19 -12.08
C ASP A 34 -6.49 -1.51 -13.25
N ASP A 35 -5.24 -1.79 -12.94
CA ASP A 35 -4.21 -2.11 -13.93
C ASP A 35 -3.72 -3.54 -13.75
N LYS A 36 -4.43 -4.47 -14.39
CA LYS A 36 -4.10 -5.90 -14.31
C LYS A 36 -2.70 -6.20 -14.87
N GLU A 37 -2.33 -5.54 -15.97
CA GLU A 37 -1.02 -5.74 -16.61
C GLU A 37 0.12 -5.33 -15.67
N ALA A 38 -0.01 -4.17 -15.02
CA ALA A 38 0.97 -3.72 -14.04
C ALA A 38 1.02 -4.62 -12.81
N LEU A 39 -0.14 -5.09 -12.35
CA LEU A 39 -0.22 -6.01 -11.21
C LEU A 39 0.49 -7.34 -11.53
N ASP A 40 0.29 -7.88 -12.73
CA ASP A 40 0.96 -9.09 -13.19
C ASP A 40 2.48 -8.86 -13.27
N LYS A 41 2.91 -7.67 -13.67
CA LYS A 41 4.33 -7.28 -13.68
C LYS A 41 4.93 -7.29 -12.27
N ILE A 42 4.21 -6.76 -11.28
CA ILE A 42 4.65 -6.82 -9.87
C ILE A 42 4.77 -8.27 -9.41
N ARG A 43 3.79 -9.12 -9.73
CA ARG A 43 3.84 -10.55 -9.40
C ARG A 43 5.06 -11.22 -10.01
N LEU A 44 5.37 -10.88 -11.25
CA LEU A 44 6.52 -11.43 -11.96
C LEU A 44 7.85 -10.98 -11.34
N ILE A 45 7.99 -9.68 -11.06
CA ILE A 45 9.20 -9.13 -10.41
C ILE A 45 9.47 -9.82 -9.07
N ARG A 46 8.42 -10.01 -8.28
CA ARG A 46 8.50 -10.61 -6.96
C ARG A 46 8.37 -12.14 -6.94
N GLN A 47 8.00 -12.74 -8.06
CA GLN A 47 7.67 -14.17 -8.16
C GLN A 47 6.61 -14.60 -7.14
N LEU A 48 5.56 -13.77 -7.03
CA LEU A 48 4.42 -14.05 -6.15
C LEU A 48 3.39 -14.94 -6.84
N SER A 49 2.73 -15.80 -6.06
CA SER A 49 1.60 -16.59 -6.55
C SER A 49 0.38 -15.68 -6.77
N GLU A 50 -0.57 -16.14 -7.58
CA GLU A 50 -1.84 -15.43 -7.80
C GLU A 50 -2.68 -15.31 -6.53
N LYS A 51 -2.40 -16.13 -5.53
CA LYS A 51 -3.11 -16.12 -4.24
C LYS A 51 -2.62 -15.03 -3.29
N LYS A 52 -1.46 -14.43 -3.55
CA LYS A 52 -0.92 -13.38 -2.69
C LYS A 52 -1.74 -12.11 -2.86
N HIS A 53 -2.23 -11.57 -1.75
CA HIS A 53 -2.99 -10.32 -1.73
C HIS A 53 -2.06 -9.11 -1.65
N PHE A 54 -2.53 -8.02 -2.25
CA PHE A 54 -1.85 -6.73 -2.22
C PHE A 54 -2.57 -5.78 -1.25
N THR A 55 -1.87 -4.72 -0.88
CA THR A 55 -2.42 -3.67 -0.02
C THR A 55 -2.79 -2.46 -0.87
N LEU A 56 -3.89 -1.80 -0.51
CA LEU A 56 -4.28 -0.53 -1.10
C LEU A 56 -3.69 0.61 -0.28
N PHE A 57 -2.97 1.51 -0.95
CA PHE A 57 -2.43 2.74 -0.35
C PHE A 57 -3.40 3.88 -0.61
N CYS A 58 -3.99 4.41 0.46
CA CYS A 58 -4.98 5.49 0.40
C CYS A 58 -4.36 6.81 0.85
N ASP A 59 -4.86 7.93 0.31
CA ASP A 59 -4.41 9.26 0.70
C ASP A 59 -5.04 9.73 2.02
N SER A 60 -6.16 9.12 2.42
CA SER A 60 -6.94 9.56 3.58
C SER A 60 -7.91 8.47 4.03
N LEU A 61 -8.45 8.64 5.23
CA LEU A 61 -9.57 7.82 5.72
C LEU A 61 -10.81 7.99 4.86
N SER A 62 -11.03 9.19 4.32
CA SER A 62 -12.14 9.45 3.42
C SER A 62 -12.07 8.56 2.17
N GLN A 63 -10.90 8.45 1.56
CA GLN A 63 -10.70 7.56 0.42
C GLN A 63 -10.88 6.09 0.82
N MET A 64 -10.33 5.68 1.97
CA MET A 64 -10.49 4.33 2.51
C MET A 64 -11.97 3.98 2.69
N SER A 65 -12.77 4.91 3.21
CA SER A 65 -14.21 4.69 3.44
C SER A 65 -15.03 4.50 2.17
N LYS A 66 -14.55 4.96 1.03
CA LYS A 66 -15.18 4.73 -0.28
C LYS A 66 -14.87 3.33 -0.81
N LEU A 67 -13.73 2.77 -0.43
CA LEU A 67 -13.22 1.50 -0.94
C LEU A 67 -13.62 0.31 -0.07
N ALA A 68 -13.95 0.56 1.18
CA ALA A 68 -14.21 -0.50 2.15
C ALA A 68 -15.32 -0.12 3.12
N ARG A 69 -16.02 -1.14 3.60
CA ARG A 69 -17.06 -1.00 4.60
C ARG A 69 -16.45 -1.03 5.99
N VAL A 70 -16.67 0.01 6.76
CA VAL A 70 -16.17 0.13 8.12
C VAL A 70 -17.28 0.63 9.04
N ASN A 71 -17.47 -0.04 10.18
CA ASN A 71 -18.43 0.40 11.19
C ASN A 71 -17.83 1.56 12.01
N ASN A 72 -18.66 2.19 12.86
CA ASN A 72 -18.23 3.34 13.65
C ASN A 72 -17.04 3.04 14.57
N THR A 73 -17.04 1.88 15.21
CA THR A 73 -15.95 1.45 16.09
C THR A 73 -14.64 1.30 15.32
N GLY A 74 -14.67 0.61 14.18
CA GLY A 74 -13.51 0.44 13.32
C GLY A 74 -13.01 1.76 12.75
N TYR A 75 -13.91 2.65 12.34
CA TYR A 75 -13.54 3.97 11.84
C TYR A 75 -12.82 4.81 12.90
N ARG A 76 -13.35 4.84 14.11
CA ARG A 76 -12.72 5.58 15.22
C ARG A 76 -11.33 5.03 15.54
N MET A 77 -11.19 3.71 15.53
CA MET A 77 -9.91 3.05 15.75
C MET A 77 -8.90 3.44 14.67
N ALA A 78 -9.28 3.30 13.40
CA ALA A 78 -8.43 3.69 12.28
C ALA A 78 -8.03 5.16 12.36
N LYS A 79 -8.98 6.05 12.67
CA LYS A 79 -8.74 7.49 12.81
C LYS A 79 -7.73 7.82 13.90
N SER A 80 -7.73 7.07 15.00
CA SER A 80 -6.83 7.34 16.14
C SER A 80 -5.35 7.09 15.82
N VAL A 81 -5.06 6.27 14.81
CA VAL A 81 -3.68 5.86 14.46
C VAL A 81 -3.29 6.20 13.02
N THR A 82 -4.14 6.87 12.29
CA THR A 82 -3.91 7.20 10.87
C THR A 82 -3.57 8.70 10.73
N PRO A 83 -2.58 9.07 9.89
CA PRO A 83 -1.71 8.18 9.12
C PRO A 83 -0.67 7.46 9.97
N GLY A 84 -0.25 6.29 9.52
CA GLY A 84 0.75 5.51 10.25
C GLY A 84 0.93 4.09 9.73
N PRO A 85 1.82 3.30 10.37
CA PRO A 85 2.20 1.97 9.88
C PRO A 85 1.19 0.88 10.28
N TYR A 86 -0.06 1.07 9.88
CA TYR A 86 -1.15 0.14 10.14
C TYR A 86 -1.80 -0.29 8.83
N THR A 87 -2.13 -1.57 8.74
CA THR A 87 -2.97 -2.12 7.67
C THR A 87 -4.29 -2.57 8.27
N PHE A 88 -5.38 -2.12 7.70
CA PHE A 88 -6.72 -2.50 8.13
C PHE A 88 -7.33 -3.47 7.12
N ILE A 89 -7.77 -4.63 7.60
CA ILE A 89 -8.48 -5.60 6.77
C ILE A 89 -9.96 -5.28 6.88
N LEU A 90 -10.60 -4.99 5.75
CA LEU A 90 -11.98 -4.56 5.67
C LEU A 90 -12.67 -5.22 4.48
N GLU A 91 -13.99 -5.33 4.54
CA GLU A 91 -14.79 -5.79 3.41
C GLU A 91 -14.76 -4.74 2.29
N ALA A 92 -14.38 -5.15 1.07
CA ALA A 92 -14.31 -4.27 -0.08
C ALA A 92 -15.69 -3.85 -0.58
N THR A 93 -15.80 -2.60 -1.03
CA THR A 93 -16.95 -2.13 -1.80
C THR A 93 -16.76 -2.49 -3.27
N LYS A 94 -17.78 -2.24 -4.11
CA LYS A 94 -17.68 -2.46 -5.56
C LYS A 94 -16.71 -1.49 -6.27
N GLU A 95 -16.21 -0.48 -5.57
CA GLU A 95 -15.17 0.43 -6.09
C GLU A 95 -13.81 -0.27 -6.23
N VAL A 96 -13.63 -1.41 -5.56
CA VAL A 96 -12.41 -2.21 -5.64
C VAL A 96 -12.58 -3.33 -6.66
N PRO A 97 -11.68 -3.46 -7.65
CA PRO A 97 -11.72 -4.60 -8.57
C PRO A 97 -11.73 -5.92 -7.82
N ARG A 98 -12.63 -6.81 -8.22
CA ARG A 98 -12.87 -8.08 -7.53
C ARG A 98 -11.61 -8.95 -7.37
N ARG A 99 -10.72 -8.90 -8.36
CA ARG A 99 -9.46 -9.67 -8.33
C ARG A 99 -8.50 -9.25 -7.22
N LEU A 100 -8.70 -8.07 -6.62
CA LEU A 100 -7.84 -7.54 -5.55
C LEU A 100 -8.33 -7.98 -4.15
N SER A 101 -9.58 -8.40 -4.03
CA SER A 101 -10.15 -8.83 -2.76
C SER A 101 -10.02 -10.34 -2.54
N HIS A 102 -10.13 -10.75 -1.27
CA HIS A 102 -10.14 -12.17 -0.92
C HIS A 102 -11.31 -12.87 -1.63
N PRO A 103 -11.09 -14.04 -2.28
CA PRO A 103 -12.11 -14.67 -3.11
C PRO A 103 -13.42 -15.00 -2.38
N SER A 104 -13.35 -15.47 -1.12
CA SER A 104 -14.53 -15.84 -0.34
C SER A 104 -14.95 -14.78 0.66
N LYS A 105 -14.01 -14.19 1.40
CA LYS A 105 -14.27 -13.18 2.43
C LYS A 105 -14.56 -11.80 1.87
N LYS A 106 -14.15 -11.54 0.63
CA LYS A 106 -14.25 -10.24 -0.07
C LYS A 106 -13.57 -9.11 0.69
N THR A 107 -12.52 -9.42 1.46
CA THR A 107 -11.76 -8.45 2.23
C THR A 107 -10.52 -7.99 1.48
N ILE A 108 -10.05 -6.80 1.83
CA ILE A 108 -8.82 -6.19 1.33
C ILE A 108 -8.06 -5.57 2.49
N GLY A 109 -6.74 -5.43 2.32
CA GLY A 109 -5.92 -4.66 3.23
C GLY A 109 -5.77 -3.24 2.72
N LEU A 110 -6.00 -2.25 3.58
CA LEU A 110 -5.86 -0.83 3.26
C LEU A 110 -4.97 -0.16 4.28
N ARG A 111 -4.19 0.82 3.82
CA ARG A 111 -3.37 1.62 4.71
C ARG A 111 -3.32 3.07 4.25
N VAL A 112 -3.11 3.97 5.21
CA VAL A 112 -2.84 5.39 4.94
C VAL A 112 -1.44 5.67 5.50
N PRO A 113 -0.40 5.61 4.65
CA PRO A 113 0.97 5.83 5.10
C PRO A 113 1.20 7.27 5.55
N SER A 114 2.21 7.49 6.39
CA SER A 114 2.51 8.81 6.94
C SER A 114 3.40 9.68 6.03
N ASN A 115 3.94 9.12 4.95
CA ASN A 115 4.88 9.80 4.06
C ASN A 115 4.24 10.93 3.27
N LYS A 116 4.68 12.16 3.48
CA LYS A 116 4.17 13.34 2.75
C LYS A 116 4.38 13.23 1.25
N ALA A 117 5.52 12.70 0.82
CA ALA A 117 5.83 12.50 -0.59
C ALA A 117 4.84 11.53 -1.25
N LEU A 118 4.56 10.41 -0.60
CA LEU A 118 3.59 9.44 -1.13
C LEU A 118 2.17 10.03 -1.16
N HIS A 119 1.78 10.78 -0.14
CA HIS A 119 0.50 11.50 -0.14
C HIS A 119 0.38 12.47 -1.31
N ALA A 120 1.44 13.23 -1.60
CA ALA A 120 1.44 14.16 -2.72
C ALA A 120 1.26 13.44 -4.07
N LEU A 121 1.89 12.29 -4.23
CA LEU A 121 1.72 11.45 -5.42
C LEU A 121 0.29 10.91 -5.53
N LEU A 122 -0.23 10.34 -4.45
CA LEU A 122 -1.60 9.79 -4.39
C LEU A 122 -2.64 10.86 -4.72
N GLU A 123 -2.46 12.07 -4.21
CA GLU A 123 -3.36 13.20 -4.50
C GLU A 123 -3.36 13.55 -6.00
N LYS A 124 -2.20 13.54 -6.64
CA LYS A 124 -2.10 13.83 -8.08
C LYS A 124 -2.68 12.70 -8.95
N ILE A 125 -2.58 11.46 -8.50
CA ILE A 125 -3.17 10.30 -9.19
C ILE A 125 -4.70 10.31 -9.03
N GLY A 126 -5.21 10.72 -7.86
CA GLY A 126 -6.64 10.83 -7.59
C GLY A 126 -7.33 9.52 -7.26
N GLU A 127 -6.58 8.43 -7.12
CA GLU A 127 -7.09 7.12 -6.73
C GLU A 127 -6.06 6.39 -5.88
N PRO A 128 -6.43 5.32 -5.12
CA PRO A 128 -5.47 4.56 -4.35
C PRO A 128 -4.49 3.82 -5.28
N LEU A 129 -3.32 3.50 -4.75
CA LEU A 129 -2.35 2.64 -5.41
C LEU A 129 -2.40 1.24 -4.79
N VAL A 130 -2.10 0.24 -5.61
CA VAL A 130 -2.03 -1.16 -5.18
C VAL A 130 -0.57 -1.55 -5.09
N GLY A 131 -0.15 -2.18 -4.00
CA GLY A 131 1.26 -2.50 -3.90
C GLY A 131 1.63 -3.59 -2.91
N THR A 132 2.92 -3.85 -2.88
CA THR A 132 3.55 -4.83 -1.99
C THR A 132 4.99 -4.41 -1.72
N THR A 133 5.54 -4.84 -0.59
CA THR A 133 6.93 -4.54 -0.20
C THR A 133 7.93 -5.02 -1.24
N VAL A 134 9.02 -4.25 -1.45
CA VAL A 134 10.09 -4.62 -2.37
C VAL A 134 11.01 -5.64 -1.72
N ILE A 135 10.67 -6.90 -1.83
CA ILE A 135 11.50 -8.03 -1.40
C ILE A 135 11.84 -8.85 -2.64
N MET A 136 13.12 -9.00 -2.94
CA MET A 136 13.53 -9.73 -4.15
C MET A 136 13.34 -11.23 -3.98
N PRO A 137 13.10 -11.96 -5.08
CA PRO A 137 12.91 -13.42 -5.01
C PRO A 137 14.07 -14.12 -4.31
N GLY A 138 13.76 -15.02 -3.38
CA GLY A 138 14.75 -15.76 -2.62
C GLY A 138 15.37 -15.02 -1.44
N GLU A 139 15.04 -13.75 -1.25
CA GLU A 139 15.51 -12.93 -0.13
C GLU A 139 14.43 -12.76 0.93
N GLU A 140 14.84 -12.65 2.18
CA GLU A 140 13.92 -12.43 3.31
C GLU A 140 13.77 -10.95 3.65
N GLU A 141 14.85 -10.19 3.45
CA GLU A 141 14.90 -8.77 3.78
C GLU A 141 14.50 -7.89 2.60
N PRO A 142 13.70 -6.82 2.84
CA PRO A 142 13.37 -5.88 1.78
C PRO A 142 14.58 -5.04 1.37
N LEU A 143 14.57 -4.57 0.13
CA LEU A 143 15.57 -3.60 -0.32
C LEU A 143 15.40 -2.31 0.46
N SER A 144 16.49 -1.76 0.98
CA SER A 144 16.48 -0.65 1.94
C SER A 144 16.79 0.72 1.33
N SER A 145 17.28 0.76 0.10
CA SER A 145 17.66 2.01 -0.53
C SER A 145 17.17 2.11 -1.98
N ALA A 146 16.93 3.33 -2.44
CA ALA A 146 16.59 3.59 -3.83
C ALA A 146 17.71 3.15 -4.78
N TRP A 147 18.96 3.26 -4.33
CA TRP A 147 20.11 2.81 -5.12
C TRP A 147 20.05 1.30 -5.41
N GLU A 148 19.79 0.49 -4.40
CA GLU A 148 19.64 -0.97 -4.56
C GLU A 148 18.50 -1.31 -5.51
N ILE A 149 17.37 -0.62 -5.38
CA ILE A 149 16.21 -0.81 -6.25
C ILE A 149 16.56 -0.44 -7.69
N GLN A 150 17.19 0.70 -7.90
CA GLN A 150 17.63 1.15 -9.23
C GLN A 150 18.60 0.16 -9.86
N ASP A 151 19.56 -0.33 -9.09
CA ASP A 151 20.55 -1.30 -9.56
C ASP A 151 19.92 -2.63 -9.98
N ARG A 152 18.97 -3.13 -9.19
CA ARG A 152 18.38 -4.47 -9.38
C ARG A 152 17.23 -4.50 -10.38
N ILE A 153 16.34 -3.51 -10.33
CA ILE A 153 15.08 -3.50 -11.11
C ILE A 153 14.71 -2.13 -11.71
N GLY A 154 15.62 -1.16 -11.66
CA GLY A 154 15.29 0.22 -12.10
C GLY A 154 14.81 0.34 -13.52
N ASP A 155 15.30 -0.49 -14.43
CA ASP A 155 14.89 -0.53 -15.84
C ASP A 155 13.46 -1.06 -16.05
N GLN A 156 12.88 -1.71 -15.03
CA GLN A 156 11.51 -2.21 -15.06
C GLN A 156 10.51 -1.25 -14.43
N LEU A 157 10.98 -0.13 -13.87
CA LEU A 157 10.16 0.84 -13.14
C LEU A 157 10.01 2.14 -13.90
N ALA A 158 8.84 2.75 -13.79
CA ALA A 158 8.59 4.08 -14.34
C ALA A 158 9.36 5.16 -13.56
N PHE A 159 9.46 5.01 -12.25
CA PHE A 159 10.23 5.90 -11.37
C PHE A 159 10.41 5.28 -9.98
N ILE A 160 11.27 5.91 -9.18
CA ILE A 160 11.45 5.59 -7.76
C ILE A 160 11.20 6.89 -6.98
N LEU A 161 10.24 6.86 -6.05
CA LEU A 161 9.98 7.96 -5.13
C LEU A 161 10.68 7.65 -3.80
N ASP A 162 11.79 8.33 -3.55
CA ASP A 162 12.55 8.20 -2.32
C ASP A 162 12.41 9.49 -1.49
N ASP A 163 11.81 9.38 -0.30
CA ASP A 163 11.62 10.51 0.61
C ASP A 163 12.74 10.65 1.65
N GLY A 164 13.78 9.82 1.54
CA GLY A 164 14.89 9.81 2.49
C GLY A 164 14.63 8.97 3.74
N THR A 165 13.46 8.34 3.86
CA THR A 165 13.13 7.49 5.01
C THR A 165 13.94 6.19 4.95
N SER A 166 14.52 5.78 6.09
CA SER A 166 15.27 4.54 6.19
C SER A 166 14.60 3.49 7.10
N VAL A 167 13.37 3.75 7.49
CA VAL A 167 12.59 2.83 8.35
C VAL A 167 12.21 1.57 7.58
N ILE A 168 12.51 0.41 8.14
CA ILE A 168 12.14 -0.88 7.59
C ILE A 168 11.42 -1.68 8.67
N GLY A 169 10.32 -2.29 8.31
CA GLY A 169 9.55 -3.14 9.20
C GLY A 169 8.24 -3.54 8.55
N ASP A 170 7.37 -4.13 9.36
CA ASP A 170 6.05 -4.53 8.92
C ASP A 170 4.98 -3.59 9.51
N THR A 171 3.86 -3.45 8.82
CA THR A 171 2.70 -2.79 9.41
C THR A 171 2.10 -3.65 10.51
N THR A 172 1.48 -3.00 11.49
CA THR A 172 0.55 -3.67 12.40
C THR A 172 -0.74 -3.92 11.65
N VAL A 173 -1.19 -5.16 11.60
CA VAL A 173 -2.38 -5.56 10.82
C VAL A 173 -3.55 -5.79 11.78
N VAL A 174 -4.64 -5.07 11.55
CA VAL A 174 -5.86 -5.15 12.35
C VAL A 174 -7.01 -5.55 11.43
N ASP A 175 -7.68 -6.65 11.76
CA ASP A 175 -8.88 -7.07 11.06
C ASP A 175 -10.09 -6.34 11.66
N LEU A 176 -10.70 -5.48 10.86
CA LEU A 176 -11.90 -4.72 11.22
C LEU A 176 -13.13 -5.19 10.46
N SER A 177 -13.04 -6.32 9.75
CA SER A 177 -14.15 -6.86 8.95
C SER A 177 -15.22 -7.57 9.77
N GLY A 178 -14.88 -8.00 10.99
CA GLY A 178 -15.81 -8.63 11.92
C GLY A 178 -16.48 -7.65 12.87
N ASP A 179 -17.22 -8.16 13.83
CA ASP A 179 -17.94 -7.35 14.82
C ASP A 179 -16.97 -6.65 15.79
N GLU A 180 -15.85 -7.30 16.09
CA GLU A 180 -14.82 -6.77 16.98
C GLU A 180 -13.46 -6.72 16.28
N PRO A 181 -12.63 -5.68 16.60
CA PRO A 181 -11.27 -5.61 16.08
C PRO A 181 -10.40 -6.78 16.56
N GLU A 182 -9.59 -7.30 15.64
CA GLU A 182 -8.64 -8.36 15.93
C GLU A 182 -7.25 -8.00 15.39
N VAL A 183 -6.24 -8.02 16.26
CA VAL A 183 -4.84 -7.80 15.84
C VAL A 183 -4.32 -9.10 15.23
N ILE A 184 -4.06 -9.06 13.93
CA ILE A 184 -3.54 -10.23 13.19
C ILE A 184 -2.01 -10.30 13.29
N ARG A 185 -1.36 -9.14 13.30
CA ARG A 185 0.11 -9.04 13.38
C ARG A 185 0.49 -7.74 14.06
N GLU A 186 1.40 -7.80 15.01
CA GLU A 186 2.04 -6.61 15.58
C GLU A 186 3.29 -6.28 14.77
N GLY A 187 3.38 -5.05 14.29
CA GLY A 187 4.52 -4.53 13.55
C GLY A 187 5.00 -3.22 14.17
N LEU A 188 5.34 -2.25 13.31
CA LEU A 188 5.85 -0.95 13.76
C LEU A 188 4.79 -0.10 14.47
N GLY A 189 3.51 -0.30 14.15
CA GLY A 189 2.42 0.42 14.81
C GLY A 189 2.14 -0.12 16.21
N SER A 190 1.98 0.77 17.18
CA SER A 190 1.66 0.40 18.57
C SER A 190 0.27 -0.23 18.68
N VAL A 191 0.18 -1.40 19.28
CA VAL A 191 -1.11 -2.05 19.58
C VAL A 191 -1.84 -1.29 20.69
N SER A 192 -1.11 -0.76 21.68
CA SER A 192 -1.72 0.01 22.77
C SER A 192 -2.37 1.31 22.27
N ALA A 193 -1.85 1.91 21.20
CA ALA A 193 -2.45 3.11 20.59
C ALA A 193 -3.82 2.83 19.97
N LEU A 194 -4.14 1.57 19.67
CA LEU A 194 -5.45 1.15 19.16
C LEU A 194 -6.51 1.07 20.27
N GLY A 195 -6.11 1.11 21.53
CA GLY A 195 -7.01 0.95 22.66
C GLY A 195 -7.36 -0.52 22.97
N LEU A 196 -6.57 -1.43 22.46
CA LEU A 196 -6.76 -2.87 22.65
C LEU A 196 -5.83 -3.44 23.72
#